data_3cadc7b66ff3b15528d2f270e09ed647
#
_entry.id   3cadc7b66ff3b15528d2f270e09ed647
#
_cell.length_a   1.000
_cell.length_b   1.000
_cell.length_c   1.000
_cell.angle_alpha   90.00
_cell.angle_beta   90.00
_cell.angle_gamma   90.00
#
_symmetry.space_group_name_H-M   'P 1'
#
loop_
_entity.id
_entity.type
_entity.pdbx_description
1 polymer ?
#
loop_
_entity_poly.entity_id
_entity_poly.type
_entity_poly.pdbx_seq_one_letter_code
_entity_poly.pdbx_strand_id
1 'polypeptide(L)' 'MKRIPVKVECEADHDGESVPKVITFEDGQSCDVSRVLYYSSSCTGEFEGIRYTILIGRAEKYIYRVNHDWYVMA' A
#
# COMPACT_ATOMS: atom_id res chain seq x y z
N MET A 1 -7.13 -9.45 13.15
CA MET A 1 -6.03 -8.79 12.42
C MET A 1 -5.82 -7.38 12.93
N LYS A 2 -4.60 -6.95 12.95
CA LYS A 2 -4.20 -5.67 13.52
C LYS A 2 -3.67 -4.76 12.42
N ARG A 3 -4.08 -3.49 12.44
CA ARG A 3 -3.54 -2.47 11.55
C ARG A 3 -2.18 -2.02 12.05
N ILE A 4 -1.21 -1.98 11.16
CA ILE A 4 0.13 -1.49 11.48
C ILE A 4 0.40 -0.29 10.57
N PRO A 5 0.53 0.92 11.12
CA PRO A 5 0.81 2.10 10.29
C PRO A 5 2.15 1.97 9.59
N VAL A 6 2.22 2.44 8.35
CA VAL A 6 3.46 2.49 7.58
C VAL A 6 3.55 3.83 6.89
N LYS A 7 4.76 4.21 6.49
CA LYS A 7 5.00 5.38 5.66
C LYS A 7 5.19 4.90 4.24
N VAL A 8 4.60 5.60 3.28
CA VAL A 8 4.69 5.23 1.88
C VAL A 8 5.12 6.45 1.08
N GLU A 9 6.19 6.28 0.32
CA GLU A 9 6.60 7.27 -0.66
C GLU A 9 5.96 6.93 -1.99
N CYS A 10 5.34 7.93 -2.61
CA CYS A 10 4.62 7.76 -3.87
C CYS A 10 5.28 8.57 -4.98
N GLU A 11 5.10 8.11 -6.20
CA GLU A 11 5.48 8.86 -7.40
C GLU A 11 4.27 8.95 -8.31
N ALA A 12 4.19 10.02 -9.09
CA ALA A 12 3.14 10.16 -10.08
C ALA A 12 3.47 9.29 -11.30
N ASP A 13 2.48 8.58 -11.83
CA ASP A 13 2.62 7.83 -13.08
C ASP A 13 2.31 8.73 -14.27
N HIS A 14 2.15 8.12 -15.45
CA HIS A 14 1.86 8.84 -16.70
C HIS A 14 0.58 9.65 -16.63
N ASP A 15 -0.39 9.18 -15.88
CA ASP A 15 -1.71 9.80 -15.77
C ASP A 15 -1.80 10.78 -14.58
N GLY A 16 -0.69 10.96 -13.85
CA GLY A 16 -0.67 11.82 -12.68
C GLY A 16 -1.19 11.14 -11.43
N GLU A 17 -1.47 9.84 -11.48
CA GLU A 17 -1.91 9.08 -10.33
C GLU A 17 -0.73 8.79 -9.39
N SER A 18 -0.97 8.90 -8.08
CA SER A 18 0.05 8.56 -7.08
C SER A 18 0.18 7.05 -6.95
N VAL A 19 1.39 6.53 -7.16
CA VAL A 19 1.68 5.10 -7.08
C VAL A 19 2.68 4.88 -5.96
N PRO A 20 2.43 3.94 -5.05
CA PRO A 20 3.40 3.65 -3.98
C PRO A 20 4.69 3.06 -4.55
N LYS A 21 5.81 3.55 -4.08
CA LYS A 21 7.15 3.13 -4.53
C LYS A 21 8.00 2.54 -3.41
N VAL A 22 7.93 3.12 -2.21
CA VAL A 22 8.71 2.66 -1.07
C VAL A 22 7.82 2.63 0.16
N ILE A 23 7.89 1.54 0.90
CA ILE A 23 7.17 1.38 2.16
C ILE A 23 8.18 1.33 3.29
N THR A 24 8.01 2.18 4.30
CA THR A 24 8.84 2.18 5.49
C THR A 24 8.01 1.76 6.69
N PHE A 25 8.47 0.72 7.36
CA PHE A 25 7.81 0.15 8.54
C PHE A 25 8.25 0.85 9.80
N GLU A 26 7.52 0.60 10.90
CA GLU A 26 7.77 1.26 12.19
C GLU A 26 9.17 1.00 12.75
N ASP A 27 9.76 -0.15 12.43
CA ASP A 27 11.12 -0.50 12.88
C ASP A 27 12.22 0.17 12.06
N GLY A 28 11.84 0.98 11.08
CA GLY A 28 12.78 1.68 10.22
C GLY A 28 13.19 0.92 8.97
N GLN A 29 12.78 -0.33 8.82
CA GLN A 29 13.05 -1.08 7.60
C GLN A 29 12.19 -0.57 6.45
N SER A 30 12.73 -0.57 5.26
CA SER A 30 12.00 -0.15 4.07
C SER A 30 12.09 -1.21 2.98
N CYS A 31 11.06 -1.22 2.13
CA CYS A 31 10.97 -2.14 1.01
C CYS A 31 10.56 -1.38 -0.24
N ASP A 32 11.19 -1.71 -1.35
CA ASP A 32 10.80 -1.15 -2.64
C ASP A 32 9.60 -1.91 -3.18
N VAL A 33 8.62 -1.18 -3.70
CA VAL A 33 7.49 -1.77 -4.39
C VAL A 33 7.91 -1.99 -5.83
N SER A 34 8.01 -3.24 -6.25
CA SER A 34 8.41 -3.58 -7.61
C SER A 34 7.34 -3.18 -8.62
N ARG A 35 6.07 -3.38 -8.25
CA ARG A 35 4.96 -3.12 -9.14
C ARG A 35 3.66 -3.04 -8.37
N VAL A 36 2.74 -2.19 -8.83
CA VAL A 36 1.35 -2.20 -8.35
C VAL A 36 0.56 -3.00 -9.37
N LEU A 37 -0.05 -4.09 -8.92
CA LEU A 37 -0.83 -4.96 -9.81
C LEU A 37 -2.22 -4.39 -10.04
N TYR A 38 -2.90 -4.01 -8.97
CA TYR A 38 -4.22 -3.38 -9.05
C TYR A 38 -4.60 -2.82 -7.69
N TYR A 39 -5.68 -2.06 -7.66
CA TYR A 39 -6.22 -1.52 -6.43
C TYR A 39 -7.75 -1.54 -6.49
N SER A 40 -8.39 -1.58 -5.32
CA SER A 40 -9.84 -1.62 -5.24
C SER A 40 -10.33 -1.06 -3.90
N SER A 41 -11.56 -0.56 -3.91
CA SER A 41 -12.27 -0.18 -2.70
C SER A 41 -13.08 -1.37 -2.21
N SER A 42 -13.31 -1.45 -0.90
CA SER A 42 -14.18 -2.50 -0.36
C SER A 42 -15.63 -2.15 -0.64
N CYS A 43 -16.37 -3.13 -1.18
CA CYS A 43 -17.81 -3.00 -1.38
C CYS A 43 -18.59 -3.61 -0.23
N THR A 44 -17.94 -4.43 0.60
CA THR A 44 -18.59 -5.21 1.66
C THR A 44 -18.20 -4.79 3.06
N GLY A 45 -17.33 -3.79 3.19
CA GLY A 45 -16.83 -3.35 4.49
C GLY A 45 -15.73 -4.22 5.07
N GLU A 46 -15.12 -5.08 4.27
CA GLU A 46 -14.02 -5.94 4.72
C GLU A 46 -12.81 -5.14 5.17
N PHE A 47 -12.60 -3.99 4.58
CA PHE A 47 -11.53 -3.09 4.94
C PHE A 47 -11.97 -1.66 4.66
N GLU A 48 -11.26 -0.71 5.23
CA GLU A 48 -11.54 0.72 5.06
C GLU A 48 -10.59 1.30 4.03
N GLY A 49 -11.10 2.18 3.16
CA GLY A 49 -10.28 2.87 2.17
C GLY A 49 -10.01 2.06 0.92
N ILE A 50 -8.80 2.16 0.42
CA ILE A 50 -8.37 1.52 -0.81
C ILE A 50 -7.30 0.48 -0.51
N ARG A 51 -7.47 -0.71 -1.04
CA ARG A 51 -6.45 -1.77 -0.93
C ARG A 51 -5.67 -1.83 -2.24
N TYR A 52 -4.35 -1.75 -2.13
CA TYR A 52 -3.45 -1.91 -3.26
C TYR A 52 -2.81 -3.29 -3.17
N THR A 53 -2.86 -4.03 -4.28
CA THR A 53 -2.13 -5.29 -4.40
C THR A 53 -0.81 -4.98 -5.08
N ILE A 54 0.28 -5.23 -4.39
CA ILE A 54 1.62 -4.86 -4.84
C ILE A 54 2.54 -6.06 -4.85
N LEU A 55 3.63 -5.95 -5.62
CA LEU A 55 4.72 -6.91 -5.58
C LEU A 55 5.91 -6.30 -4.86
N ILE A 56 6.43 -7.04 -3.90
CA ILE A 56 7.71 -6.74 -3.27
C ILE A 56 8.60 -7.93 -3.62
N GLY A 57 9.52 -7.73 -4.58
CA GLY A 57 10.24 -8.84 -5.17
C GLY A 57 9.26 -9.74 -5.91
N ARG A 58 9.11 -10.98 -5.44
CA ARG A 58 8.17 -11.95 -6.02
C ARG A 58 6.94 -12.17 -5.14
N ALA A 59 6.87 -11.50 -4.00
CA ALA A 59 5.76 -11.68 -3.06
C ALA A 59 4.66 -10.68 -3.33
N GLU A 60 3.42 -11.17 -3.42
CA GLU A 60 2.24 -10.33 -3.46
C GLU A 60 1.87 -9.93 -2.04
N LYS A 61 1.66 -8.64 -1.84
CA LYS A 61 1.29 -8.08 -0.56
C LYS A 61 0.16 -7.08 -0.73
N TYR A 62 -0.56 -6.83 0.35
CA TYR A 62 -1.61 -5.82 0.39
C TYR A 62 -1.15 -4.65 1.25
N ILE A 63 -1.37 -3.43 0.75
CA ILE A 63 -1.27 -2.22 1.57
C ILE A 63 -2.56 -1.45 1.43
N TYR A 64 -2.92 -0.72 2.47
CA TYR A 64 -4.20 -0.03 2.55
C TYR A 64 -3.98 1.46 2.77
N ARG A 65 -4.84 2.25 2.16
CA ARG A 65 -4.80 3.71 2.30
C ARG A 65 -6.16 4.23 2.72
N VAL A 66 -6.16 5.04 3.78
CA VAL A 66 -7.34 5.78 4.23
C VAL A 66 -6.94 7.25 4.28
N ASN A 67 -7.51 8.08 3.40
CA ASN A 67 -7.13 9.47 3.24
C ASN A 67 -5.64 9.59 2.89
N HIS A 68 -4.83 10.08 3.83
CA HIS A 68 -3.39 10.21 3.64
C HIS A 68 -2.59 9.18 4.44
N ASP A 69 -3.29 8.31 5.15
CA ASP A 69 -2.66 7.33 6.01
C ASP A 69 -2.58 5.97 5.33
N TRP A 70 -1.46 5.28 5.55
CA TRP A 70 -1.25 3.95 5.01
C TRP A 70 -1.05 2.96 6.14
N TYR A 71 -1.50 1.73 5.93
CA TYR A 71 -1.31 0.66 6.91
C TYR A 71 -1.22 -0.69 6.22
N VAL A 72 -0.67 -1.67 6.94
CA VAL A 72 -0.69 -3.08 6.56
C VAL A 72 -1.43 -3.84 7.64
N MET A 73 -1.92 -5.02 7.29
CA MET A 73 -2.61 -5.90 8.24
C MET A 73 -1.66 -7.01 8.67
N ALA A 74 -1.63 -7.25 9.96
CA ALA A 74 -0.78 -8.31 10.53
C ALA A 74 -1.60 -9.29 11.37
#